data_d5a6a2c773d2d50377f3499661c1b204
#
_entry.id   d5a6a2c773d2d50377f3499661c1b204
#
_cell.length_a   1.000
_cell.length_b   1.000
_cell.length_c   1.000
_cell.angle_alpha   90.00
_cell.angle_beta   90.00
_cell.angle_gamma   90.00
#
_symmetry.space_group_name_H-M   'P 1'
#
loop_
_entity.id
_entity.type
_entity.pdbx_description
1 polymer ?
#
loop_
_entity_poly.entity_id
_entity_poly.type
_entity_poly.pdbx_seq_one_letter_code
_entity_poly.pdbx_strand_id
1 'polypeptide(L)'
;MTIPLFKSHYSIGKSILTLEDPADFPDPDRSDSILQIASDNSLKEVVLVEDSMGGFLEAYKKFESLGIQLIFGLRLSLCDEYVEGSTPESFHKVIIFMRNGAGYKNLIKIYTEAFSENNGCIPISSFRKLWNPKNLKLAVPFYDGFLHVNLTTFSGCVADLREFSPVFFIESNDLPIDKILKEKVISYCQKNKVKTQEAKSIFYKNDSDLDSFVTYKLICSREFSGGRAPSLEVPNFDHLG
;
A
#
# COMPACT_ATOMS: atom_id res chain seq x y z
N MET A 1 -1.29 13.83 -13.17
CA MET A 1 -2.53 13.47 -12.46
C MET A 1 -2.15 12.59 -11.29
N THR A 2 -2.48 12.98 -10.08
CA THR A 2 -2.21 12.25 -8.84
C THR A 2 -3.24 11.12 -8.69
N ILE A 3 -2.77 9.92 -8.38
CA ILE A 3 -3.65 8.75 -8.18
C ILE A 3 -3.93 8.60 -6.69
N PRO A 4 -5.21 8.62 -6.24
CA PRO A 4 -5.55 8.31 -4.87
C PRO A 4 -5.38 6.80 -4.60
N LEU A 5 -4.60 6.46 -3.58
CA LEU A 5 -4.37 5.09 -3.13
C LEU A 5 -5.14 4.87 -1.82
N PHE A 6 -6.35 4.38 -1.93
CA PHE A 6 -7.18 4.09 -0.75
C PHE A 6 -6.66 2.85 -0.02
N LYS A 7 -6.83 2.87 1.28
CA LYS A 7 -6.62 1.74 2.17
C LYS A 7 -7.82 1.61 3.09
N SER A 8 -8.31 0.38 3.31
CA SER A 8 -9.45 0.16 4.18
C SER A 8 -9.05 -0.43 5.54
N HIS A 9 -10.04 -0.56 6.41
CA HIS A 9 -9.93 -1.18 7.74
C HIS A 9 -9.41 -2.64 7.70
N TYR A 10 -9.44 -3.30 6.54
CA TYR A 10 -8.83 -4.63 6.36
C TYR A 10 -7.30 -4.62 6.50
N SER A 11 -6.68 -3.47 6.33
CA SER A 11 -5.28 -3.22 6.71
C SER A 11 -5.25 -2.69 8.14
N ILE A 12 -5.32 -3.61 9.11
CA ILE A 12 -5.47 -3.32 10.54
C ILE A 12 -4.41 -2.33 11.03
N GLY A 13 -4.85 -1.27 11.71
CA GLY A 13 -3.99 -0.21 12.22
C GLY A 13 -3.45 0.75 11.15
N LYS A 14 -3.92 0.67 9.91
CA LYS A 14 -3.39 1.43 8.79
C LYS A 14 -4.38 2.39 8.14
N SER A 15 -5.68 2.22 8.38
CA SER A 15 -6.75 3.08 7.89
C SER A 15 -7.99 2.95 8.75
N ILE A 16 -8.74 4.04 8.88
CA ILE A 16 -10.07 4.04 9.52
C ILE A 16 -11.22 4.01 8.51
N LEU A 17 -10.90 4.04 7.21
CA LEU A 17 -11.90 3.96 6.15
C LEU A 17 -12.47 2.55 6.05
N THR A 18 -13.78 2.45 5.84
CA THR A 18 -14.49 1.18 5.68
C THR A 18 -14.87 0.89 4.24
N LEU A 19 -15.32 -0.34 4.00
CA LEU A 19 -15.99 -0.74 2.76
C LEU A 19 -17.50 -0.92 2.99
N GLU A 20 -18.05 -0.50 4.14
CA GLU A 20 -19.45 -0.65 4.45
C GLU A 20 -20.32 0.30 3.64
N ASP A 21 -21.49 -0.17 3.22
CA ASP A 21 -22.46 0.70 2.56
C ASP A 21 -23.12 1.59 3.62
N PRO A 22 -23.10 2.92 3.43
CA PRO A 22 -23.79 3.84 4.33
C PRO A 22 -25.25 3.55 4.53
N ALA A 23 -25.93 2.97 3.55
CA ALA A 23 -27.35 2.64 3.65
C ALA A 23 -27.63 1.48 4.62
N ASP A 24 -26.67 0.57 4.80
CA ASP A 24 -26.81 -0.58 5.70
C ASP A 24 -26.62 -0.19 7.17
N PHE A 25 -25.90 0.89 7.45
CA PHE A 25 -25.57 1.34 8.80
C PHE A 25 -25.75 2.86 8.94
N PRO A 26 -26.97 3.36 9.15
CA PRO A 26 -27.26 4.79 9.23
C PRO A 26 -26.90 5.39 10.60
N ASP A 27 -25.62 5.32 10.99
CA ASP A 27 -25.09 5.93 12.20
C ASP A 27 -24.28 7.19 11.83
N PRO A 28 -24.62 8.38 12.38
CA PRO A 28 -23.88 9.61 12.11
C PRO A 28 -22.43 9.57 12.62
N ASP A 29 -22.15 8.77 13.66
CA ASP A 29 -20.81 8.66 14.27
C ASP A 29 -19.96 7.52 13.67
N ARG A 30 -20.42 6.89 12.58
CA ARG A 30 -19.69 5.81 11.92
C ARG A 30 -18.44 6.29 11.19
N SER A 31 -17.53 5.35 10.94
CA SER A 31 -16.37 5.56 10.09
C SER A 31 -16.77 5.85 8.64
N ASP A 32 -16.03 6.69 7.95
CA ASP A 32 -16.24 7.00 6.54
C ASP A 32 -16.05 5.78 5.64
N SER A 33 -16.88 5.72 4.60
CA SER A 33 -16.87 4.65 3.63
C SER A 33 -16.17 5.06 2.33
N ILE A 34 -15.25 4.22 1.85
CA ILE A 34 -14.61 4.41 0.54
C ILE A 34 -15.66 4.37 -0.59
N LEU A 35 -16.73 3.58 -0.44
CA LEU A 35 -17.83 3.52 -1.40
C LEU A 35 -18.53 4.87 -1.52
N GLN A 36 -18.81 5.50 -0.36
CA GLN A 36 -19.44 6.82 -0.33
C GLN A 36 -18.52 7.89 -0.91
N ILE A 37 -17.25 7.90 -0.51
CA ILE A 37 -16.25 8.84 -1.06
C ILE A 37 -16.17 8.71 -2.58
N ALA A 38 -16.11 7.49 -3.10
CA ALA A 38 -16.06 7.23 -4.53
C ALA A 38 -17.32 7.72 -5.26
N SER A 39 -18.49 7.48 -4.69
CA SER A 39 -19.77 7.91 -5.25
C SER A 39 -19.93 9.43 -5.25
N ASP A 40 -19.65 10.08 -4.12
CA ASP A 40 -19.76 11.53 -3.93
C ASP A 40 -18.84 12.29 -4.91
N ASN A 41 -17.68 11.73 -5.22
CA ASN A 41 -16.70 12.30 -6.14
C ASN A 41 -16.84 11.78 -7.57
N SER A 42 -17.88 10.98 -7.86
CA SER A 42 -18.15 10.42 -9.20
C SER A 42 -16.93 9.69 -9.79
N LEU A 43 -16.17 8.99 -8.96
CA LEU A 43 -15.00 8.24 -9.39
C LEU A 43 -15.42 7.07 -10.28
N LYS A 44 -14.73 6.91 -11.40
CA LYS A 44 -14.94 5.77 -12.32
C LYS A 44 -14.10 4.56 -11.94
N GLU A 45 -13.01 4.79 -11.22
CA GLU A 45 -12.10 3.76 -10.74
C GLU A 45 -11.63 4.10 -9.33
N VAL A 46 -11.39 3.05 -8.53
CA VAL A 46 -10.83 3.16 -7.19
C VAL A 46 -9.60 2.26 -7.11
N VAL A 47 -8.48 2.84 -6.68
CA VAL A 47 -7.25 2.09 -6.41
C VAL A 47 -7.21 1.77 -4.92
N LEU A 48 -7.42 0.50 -4.57
CA LEU A 48 -7.41 0.00 -3.20
C LEU A 48 -6.12 -0.78 -2.95
N VAL A 49 -5.30 -0.33 -2.01
CA VAL A 49 -4.01 -0.94 -1.67
C VAL A 49 -4.07 -1.50 -0.26
N GLU A 50 -4.10 -2.82 -0.13
CA GLU A 50 -4.24 -3.52 1.15
C GLU A 50 -2.97 -4.29 1.54
N ASP A 51 -2.80 -4.51 2.83
CA ASP A 51 -1.71 -5.34 3.37
C ASP A 51 -2.10 -6.84 3.47
N SER A 52 -3.34 -7.17 3.11
CA SER A 52 -3.87 -8.53 3.06
C SER A 52 -4.88 -8.73 1.94
N MET A 53 -5.24 -9.99 1.68
CA MET A 53 -6.29 -10.35 0.71
C MET A 53 -7.71 -10.37 1.33
N GLY A 54 -7.84 -10.08 2.63
CA GLY A 54 -9.09 -10.25 3.37
C GLY A 54 -10.28 -9.45 2.82
N GLY A 55 -10.06 -8.19 2.48
CA GLY A 55 -11.11 -7.29 1.97
C GLY A 55 -11.39 -7.38 0.47
N PHE A 56 -10.60 -8.17 -0.29
CA PHE A 56 -10.69 -8.14 -1.75
C PHE A 56 -12.08 -8.49 -2.29
N LEU A 57 -12.66 -9.60 -1.82
CA LEU A 57 -13.93 -10.08 -2.39
C LEU A 57 -15.09 -9.14 -2.08
N GLU A 58 -15.10 -8.56 -0.89
CA GLU A 58 -16.09 -7.56 -0.51
C GLU A 58 -15.95 -6.30 -1.36
N ALA A 59 -14.75 -5.73 -1.45
CA ALA A 59 -14.47 -4.58 -2.29
C ALA A 59 -14.89 -4.84 -3.74
N TYR A 60 -14.50 -5.99 -4.31
CA TYR A 60 -14.83 -6.33 -5.67
C TYR A 60 -16.35 -6.31 -5.93
N LYS A 61 -17.14 -7.01 -5.08
CA LYS A 61 -18.59 -7.08 -5.24
C LYS A 61 -19.26 -5.71 -5.08
N LYS A 62 -18.83 -4.94 -4.08
CA LYS A 62 -19.44 -3.64 -3.78
C LYS A 62 -19.13 -2.60 -4.87
N PHE A 63 -17.89 -2.50 -5.33
CA PHE A 63 -17.55 -1.59 -6.43
C PHE A 63 -18.17 -2.03 -7.76
N GLU A 64 -18.24 -3.33 -8.05
CA GLU A 64 -18.93 -3.85 -9.22
C GLU A 64 -20.42 -3.46 -9.23
N SER A 65 -21.11 -3.54 -8.09
CA SER A 65 -22.53 -3.14 -7.96
C SER A 65 -22.76 -1.64 -8.20
N LEU A 66 -21.76 -0.80 -7.90
CA LEU A 66 -21.77 0.64 -8.15
C LEU A 66 -21.32 1.02 -9.56
N GLY A 67 -20.90 0.05 -10.38
CA GLY A 67 -20.33 0.30 -11.70
C GLY A 67 -18.96 1.00 -11.66
N ILE A 68 -18.25 0.93 -10.55
CA ILE A 68 -16.92 1.51 -10.33
C ILE A 68 -15.87 0.42 -10.53
N GLN A 69 -14.85 0.71 -11.33
CA GLN A 69 -13.75 -0.23 -11.54
C GLN A 69 -12.85 -0.31 -10.32
N LEU A 70 -12.70 -1.50 -9.72
CA LEU A 70 -11.71 -1.72 -8.66
C LEU A 70 -10.34 -2.07 -9.25
N ILE A 71 -9.31 -1.32 -8.87
CA ILE A 71 -7.91 -1.64 -9.08
C ILE A 71 -7.33 -2.06 -7.74
N PHE A 72 -7.15 -3.37 -7.55
CA PHE A 72 -6.67 -3.92 -6.27
C PHE A 72 -5.16 -4.14 -6.30
N GLY A 73 -4.48 -3.64 -5.28
CA GLY A 73 -3.06 -3.81 -5.02
C GLY A 73 -2.82 -4.46 -3.67
N LEU A 74 -1.96 -5.46 -3.63
CA LEU A 74 -1.46 -6.07 -2.41
C LEU A 74 -0.08 -5.48 -2.09
N ARG A 75 0.06 -4.92 -0.89
CA ARG A 75 1.33 -4.40 -0.36
C ARG A 75 1.97 -5.45 0.52
N LEU A 76 3.16 -5.88 0.18
CA LEU A 76 3.92 -6.87 0.94
C LEU A 76 5.41 -6.53 0.97
N SER A 77 6.17 -7.27 1.79
CA SER A 77 7.62 -7.11 1.86
C SER A 77 8.31 -8.03 0.86
N LEU A 78 9.27 -7.48 0.10
CA LEU A 78 10.32 -8.24 -0.56
C LEU A 78 11.55 -8.29 0.34
N CYS A 79 12.23 -9.41 0.34
CA CYS A 79 13.51 -9.58 1.02
C CYS A 79 14.51 -10.27 0.09
N ASP A 80 15.77 -10.22 0.48
CA ASP A 80 16.80 -11.08 -0.08
C ASP A 80 16.49 -12.55 0.27
N GLU A 81 17.41 -13.46 0.02
CA GLU A 81 17.16 -14.87 0.30
C GLU A 81 16.84 -15.10 1.79
N TYR A 82 15.77 -15.82 2.04
CA TYR A 82 15.37 -16.22 3.39
C TYR A 82 16.19 -17.41 3.85
N VAL A 83 16.86 -17.27 4.98
CA VAL A 83 17.52 -18.39 5.69
C VAL A 83 16.67 -18.72 6.90
N GLU A 84 16.20 -19.96 6.99
CA GLU A 84 15.36 -20.43 8.09
C GLU A 84 16.00 -20.13 9.45
N GLY A 85 15.24 -19.47 10.33
CA GLY A 85 15.73 -19.05 11.65
C GLY A 85 16.49 -17.72 11.70
N SER A 86 16.66 -17.03 10.57
CA SER A 86 17.23 -15.68 10.52
C SER A 86 16.16 -14.63 10.12
N THR A 87 16.35 -13.39 10.58
CA THR A 87 15.63 -12.25 10.01
C THR A 87 16.33 -11.82 8.73
N PRO A 88 15.60 -11.55 7.62
CA PRO A 88 16.22 -11.04 6.41
C PRO A 88 17.04 -9.77 6.70
N GLU A 89 18.24 -9.66 6.16
CA GLU A 89 19.12 -8.50 6.38
C GLU A 89 18.55 -7.23 5.77
N SER A 90 17.79 -7.36 4.69
CA SER A 90 17.10 -6.24 4.06
C SER A 90 15.70 -6.63 3.62
N PHE A 91 14.73 -5.78 3.92
CA PHE A 91 13.39 -5.89 3.39
C PHE A 91 12.82 -4.51 3.07
N HIS A 92 11.98 -4.45 2.06
CA HIS A 92 11.29 -3.23 1.65
C HIS A 92 9.91 -3.56 1.09
N LYS A 93 9.02 -2.58 1.13
CA LYS A 93 7.66 -2.76 0.62
C LYS A 93 7.59 -2.60 -0.89
N VAL A 94 6.71 -3.40 -1.47
CA VAL A 94 6.25 -3.26 -2.86
C VAL A 94 4.73 -3.41 -2.90
N ILE A 95 4.12 -2.93 -3.98
CA ILE A 95 2.69 -3.08 -4.24
C ILE A 95 2.53 -3.88 -5.53
N ILE A 96 1.76 -4.95 -5.47
CA ILE A 96 1.50 -5.81 -6.62
C ILE A 96 0.04 -5.64 -7.02
N PHE A 97 -0.18 -5.03 -8.19
CA PHE A 97 -1.51 -4.88 -8.75
C PHE A 97 -1.85 -6.08 -9.64
N MET A 98 -3.06 -6.61 -9.51
CA MET A 98 -3.60 -7.57 -10.46
C MET A 98 -4.22 -6.85 -11.65
N ARG A 99 -4.03 -7.41 -12.85
CA ARG A 99 -4.55 -6.85 -14.11
C ARG A 99 -5.81 -7.57 -14.60
N ASN A 100 -6.04 -8.80 -14.15
CA ASN A 100 -7.11 -9.68 -14.60
C ASN A 100 -7.34 -10.83 -13.62
N GLY A 101 -8.33 -11.70 -13.87
CA GLY A 101 -8.62 -12.84 -13.02
C GLY A 101 -7.49 -13.88 -12.90
N ALA A 102 -6.62 -14.01 -13.92
CA ALA A 102 -5.42 -14.83 -13.77
C ALA A 102 -4.41 -14.20 -12.81
N GLY A 103 -4.33 -12.84 -12.78
CA GLY A 103 -3.54 -12.09 -11.82
C GLY A 103 -3.97 -12.32 -10.39
N TYR A 104 -5.27 -12.45 -10.13
CA TYR A 104 -5.78 -12.83 -8.81
C TYR A 104 -5.21 -14.18 -8.34
N LYS A 105 -5.21 -15.19 -9.21
CA LYS A 105 -4.63 -16.51 -8.88
C LYS A 105 -3.13 -16.45 -8.64
N ASN A 106 -2.40 -15.63 -9.39
CA ASN A 106 -0.98 -15.39 -9.15
C ASN A 106 -0.76 -14.68 -7.81
N LEU A 107 -1.58 -13.67 -7.51
CA LEU A 107 -1.47 -12.88 -6.29
C LEU A 107 -1.72 -13.74 -5.03
N ILE A 108 -2.71 -14.65 -5.07
CA ILE A 108 -2.94 -15.62 -3.99
C ILE A 108 -1.69 -16.48 -3.74
N LYS A 109 -1.03 -16.99 -4.78
CA LYS A 109 0.18 -17.80 -4.62
C LYS A 109 1.31 -17.01 -3.97
N ILE A 110 1.52 -15.76 -4.42
CA ILE A 110 2.52 -14.83 -3.84
C ILE A 110 2.19 -14.57 -2.36
N TYR A 111 0.92 -14.29 -2.06
CA TYR A 111 0.45 -14.05 -0.70
C TYR A 111 0.65 -15.28 0.21
N THR A 112 0.28 -16.46 -0.28
CA THR A 112 0.43 -17.71 0.48
C THR A 112 1.89 -17.95 0.80
N GLU A 113 2.79 -17.84 -0.17
CA GLU A 113 4.23 -18.05 0.08
C GLU A 113 4.80 -17.04 1.06
N ALA A 114 4.40 -15.76 0.93
CA ALA A 114 4.86 -14.73 1.85
C ALA A 114 4.41 -14.97 3.30
N PHE A 115 3.16 -15.40 3.51
CA PHE A 115 2.57 -15.46 4.85
C PHE A 115 2.57 -16.85 5.48
N SER A 116 2.57 -17.94 4.69
CA SER A 116 2.63 -19.30 5.23
C SER A 116 4.05 -19.75 5.56
N GLU A 117 5.04 -19.28 4.81
CA GLU A 117 6.39 -19.79 4.90
C GLU A 117 7.41 -18.75 5.37
N ASN A 118 7.15 -17.45 5.15
CA ASN A 118 8.17 -16.41 5.26
C ASN A 118 7.76 -15.20 6.12
N ASN A 119 6.82 -15.33 7.05
CA ASN A 119 6.40 -14.29 8.02
C ASN A 119 6.01 -12.93 7.36
N GLY A 120 5.33 -12.97 6.22
CA GLY A 120 4.87 -11.76 5.50
C GLY A 120 5.93 -11.12 4.60
N CYS A 121 7.04 -11.80 4.36
CA CYS A 121 8.07 -11.40 3.43
C CYS A 121 8.21 -12.44 2.32
N ILE A 122 8.42 -12.04 1.08
CA ILE A 122 8.70 -12.98 -0.01
C ILE A 122 10.13 -12.78 -0.52
N PRO A 123 10.96 -13.85 -0.59
CA PRO A 123 12.27 -13.79 -1.21
C PRO A 123 12.16 -13.40 -2.69
N ILE A 124 13.09 -12.57 -3.17
CA ILE A 124 13.07 -12.11 -4.56
C ILE A 124 13.16 -13.26 -5.57
N SER A 125 13.82 -14.34 -5.23
CA SER A 125 13.91 -15.54 -6.06
C SER A 125 12.57 -16.26 -6.23
N SER A 126 11.80 -16.40 -5.15
CA SER A 126 10.44 -16.94 -5.15
C SER A 126 9.47 -16.01 -5.86
N PHE A 127 9.58 -14.71 -5.59
CA PHE A 127 8.78 -13.71 -6.28
C PHE A 127 8.99 -13.79 -7.81
N ARG A 128 10.23 -13.92 -8.26
CA ARG A 128 10.57 -14.08 -9.68
C ARG A 128 9.91 -15.29 -10.34
N LYS A 129 9.84 -16.44 -9.65
CA LYS A 129 9.20 -17.66 -10.15
C LYS A 129 7.69 -17.51 -10.32
N LEU A 130 7.05 -16.72 -9.44
CA LEU A 130 5.59 -16.51 -9.43
C LEU A 130 5.16 -15.30 -10.27
N TRP A 131 6.09 -14.47 -10.72
CA TRP A 131 5.82 -13.26 -11.46
C TRP A 131 5.32 -13.54 -12.88
N ASN A 132 4.27 -12.83 -13.28
CA ASN A 132 3.78 -12.85 -14.65
C ASN A 132 3.39 -11.42 -15.09
N PRO A 133 4.17 -10.76 -15.96
CA PRO A 133 3.94 -9.36 -16.36
C PRO A 133 2.65 -9.15 -17.19
N LYS A 134 2.05 -10.21 -17.75
CA LYS A 134 0.76 -10.12 -18.44
C LYS A 134 -0.40 -9.98 -17.44
N ASN A 135 -0.23 -10.52 -16.24
CA ASN A 135 -1.27 -10.64 -15.23
C ASN A 135 -1.08 -9.68 -14.06
N LEU A 136 0.16 -9.27 -13.80
CA LEU A 136 0.56 -8.47 -12.64
C LEU A 136 1.29 -7.19 -13.08
N LYS A 137 1.26 -6.19 -12.21
CA LYS A 137 2.05 -4.96 -12.34
C LYS A 137 2.66 -4.62 -10.98
N LEU A 138 3.94 -4.29 -10.98
CA LEU A 138 4.67 -3.91 -9.78
C LEU A 138 4.69 -2.39 -9.63
N ALA A 139 4.46 -1.92 -8.40
CA ALA A 139 4.79 -0.57 -8.01
C ALA A 139 5.68 -0.58 -6.75
N VAL A 140 6.52 0.43 -6.64
CA VAL A 140 7.33 0.70 -5.45
C VAL A 140 6.71 1.90 -4.76
N PRO A 141 6.23 1.77 -3.51
CA PRO A 141 5.65 2.89 -2.78
C PRO A 141 6.72 3.93 -2.48
N PHE A 142 6.28 5.19 -2.32
CA PHE A 142 7.18 6.29 -2.00
C PHE A 142 7.79 6.11 -0.61
N TYR A 143 6.93 5.88 0.39
CA TYR A 143 7.36 5.49 1.73
C TYR A 143 7.47 3.96 1.84
N ASP A 144 8.39 3.47 2.66
CA ASP A 144 8.71 2.05 2.90
C ASP A 144 9.26 1.28 1.67
N GLY A 145 9.40 1.95 0.53
CA GLY A 145 10.20 1.44 -0.58
C GLY A 145 11.70 1.44 -0.24
N PHE A 146 12.51 0.66 -0.94
CA PHE A 146 13.94 0.52 -0.61
C PHE A 146 14.72 1.85 -0.59
N LEU A 147 14.35 2.84 -1.41
CA LEU A 147 14.99 4.16 -1.41
C LEU A 147 14.67 4.95 -0.14
N HIS A 148 13.43 4.83 0.38
CA HIS A 148 13.03 5.41 1.64
C HIS A 148 13.72 4.71 2.82
N VAL A 149 13.72 3.38 2.83
CA VAL A 149 14.40 2.58 3.87
C VAL A 149 15.88 2.95 3.93
N ASN A 150 16.58 3.02 2.78
CA ASN A 150 17.97 3.42 2.73
C ASN A 150 18.22 4.83 3.30
N LEU A 151 17.27 5.75 3.08
CA LEU A 151 17.42 7.12 3.58
C LEU A 151 17.17 7.22 5.08
N THR A 152 16.25 6.43 5.63
CA THR A 152 15.85 6.49 7.05
C THR A 152 16.67 5.59 7.96
N THR A 153 17.17 4.46 7.45
CA THR A 153 17.96 3.49 8.23
C THR A 153 19.44 3.50 7.90
N PHE A 154 19.87 4.40 6.99
CA PHE A 154 21.26 4.46 6.49
C PHE A 154 21.73 3.12 5.90
N SER A 155 20.79 2.31 5.40
CA SER A 155 21.10 1.05 4.75
C SER A 155 21.50 1.26 3.30
N GLY A 156 22.21 0.28 2.72
CA GLY A 156 22.66 0.29 1.32
C GLY A 156 21.93 -0.73 0.44
N CYS A 157 20.72 -1.13 0.80
CA CYS A 157 19.97 -2.09 -0.01
C CYS A 157 19.75 -1.54 -1.42
N VAL A 158 20.16 -2.31 -2.43
CA VAL A 158 19.93 -2.02 -3.85
C VAL A 158 19.09 -3.14 -4.43
N ALA A 159 17.78 -2.93 -4.45
CA ALA A 159 16.88 -3.88 -5.08
C ALA A 159 16.87 -3.65 -6.61
N ASP A 160 17.32 -4.62 -7.37
CA ASP A 160 17.16 -4.60 -8.83
C ASP A 160 15.78 -5.16 -9.23
N LEU A 161 14.82 -4.27 -9.36
CA LEU A 161 13.45 -4.60 -9.73
C LEU A 161 13.15 -4.37 -11.22
N ARG A 162 14.17 -4.04 -12.04
CA ARG A 162 13.99 -3.66 -13.47
C ARG A 162 13.32 -4.76 -14.29
N GLU A 163 13.61 -6.02 -14.00
CA GLU A 163 13.02 -7.17 -14.68
C GLU A 163 11.49 -7.22 -14.55
N PHE A 164 10.92 -6.64 -13.48
CA PHE A 164 9.49 -6.57 -13.23
C PHE A 164 8.82 -5.33 -13.83
N SER A 165 9.58 -4.45 -14.48
CA SER A 165 9.11 -3.19 -15.06
C SER A 165 8.29 -2.35 -14.07
N PRO A 166 8.82 -2.00 -12.89
CA PRO A 166 8.09 -1.33 -11.83
C PRO A 166 7.68 0.09 -12.21
N VAL A 167 6.70 0.61 -11.49
CA VAL A 167 6.38 2.03 -11.44
C VAL A 167 6.71 2.53 -10.04
N PHE A 168 7.43 3.63 -9.91
CA PHE A 168 7.72 4.25 -8.63
C PHE A 168 6.67 5.31 -8.33
N PHE A 169 6.00 5.20 -7.20
CA PHE A 169 5.11 6.25 -6.74
C PHE A 169 5.91 7.40 -6.15
N ILE A 170 5.37 8.61 -6.31
CA ILE A 170 5.89 9.83 -5.70
C ILE A 170 4.71 10.44 -4.95
N GLU A 171 4.90 10.67 -3.65
CA GLU A 171 3.93 11.35 -2.80
C GLU A 171 4.53 12.66 -2.27
N SER A 172 3.67 13.60 -1.87
CA SER A 172 4.06 14.83 -1.20
C SER A 172 3.09 15.07 -0.04
N ASN A 173 3.60 14.99 1.17
CA ASN A 173 2.84 15.16 2.41
C ASN A 173 3.50 16.20 3.33
N ASP A 174 4.33 17.08 2.73
CA ASP A 174 5.03 18.16 3.40
C ASP A 174 5.96 17.73 4.55
N LEU A 175 6.44 16.48 4.50
CA LEU A 175 7.46 16.03 5.43
C LEU A 175 8.84 16.57 5.04
N PRO A 176 9.70 16.83 6.03
CA PRO A 176 11.08 17.31 5.79
C PRO A 176 11.88 16.39 4.86
N ILE A 177 11.57 15.08 4.86
CA ILE A 177 12.26 14.07 4.06
C ILE A 177 11.77 14.02 2.60
N ASP A 178 10.56 14.49 2.32
CA ASP A 178 9.88 14.29 1.01
C ASP A 178 10.70 14.87 -0.15
N LYS A 179 11.27 16.06 0.03
CA LYS A 179 12.08 16.70 -1.01
C LYS A 179 13.30 15.85 -1.38
N ILE A 180 14.02 15.39 -0.39
CA ILE A 180 15.25 14.60 -0.57
C ILE A 180 14.90 13.24 -1.18
N LEU A 181 13.84 12.60 -0.69
CA LEU A 181 13.38 11.31 -1.20
C LEU A 181 12.90 11.43 -2.64
N LYS A 182 12.11 12.46 -2.98
CA LYS A 182 11.64 12.73 -4.34
C LYS A 182 12.81 12.88 -5.33
N GLU A 183 13.81 13.66 -4.96
CA GLU A 183 15.02 13.84 -5.78
C GLU A 183 15.74 12.49 -6.01
N LYS A 184 15.88 11.68 -4.96
CA LYS A 184 16.49 10.34 -5.07
C LYS A 184 15.67 9.39 -5.96
N VAL A 185 14.34 9.35 -5.79
CA VAL A 185 13.45 8.53 -6.61
C VAL A 185 13.54 8.95 -8.08
N ILE A 186 13.45 10.23 -8.38
CA ILE A 186 13.54 10.75 -9.76
C ILE A 186 14.91 10.39 -10.39
N SER A 187 15.99 10.65 -9.68
CA SER A 187 17.35 10.34 -10.14
C SER A 187 17.53 8.84 -10.41
N TYR A 188 17.08 8.00 -9.49
CA TYR A 188 17.11 6.54 -9.67
C TYR A 188 16.30 6.10 -10.89
N CYS A 189 15.06 6.61 -11.03
CA CYS A 189 14.18 6.25 -12.14
C CYS A 189 14.73 6.70 -13.49
N GLN A 190 15.30 7.90 -13.59
CA GLN A 190 15.95 8.39 -14.80
C GLN A 190 17.15 7.53 -15.19
N LYS A 191 18.03 7.23 -14.24
CA LYS A 191 19.22 6.38 -14.46
C LYS A 191 18.84 4.98 -14.93
N ASN A 192 17.78 4.40 -14.39
CA ASN A 192 17.35 3.03 -14.66
C ASN A 192 16.25 2.93 -15.73
N LYS A 193 15.82 4.05 -16.33
CA LYS A 193 14.73 4.13 -17.33
C LYS A 193 13.41 3.53 -16.83
N VAL A 194 13.08 3.78 -15.59
CA VAL A 194 11.86 3.31 -14.91
C VAL A 194 10.85 4.45 -14.79
N LYS A 195 9.57 4.12 -14.84
CA LYS A 195 8.49 5.12 -14.79
C LYS A 195 8.22 5.58 -13.36
N THR A 196 7.85 6.84 -13.22
CA THR A 196 7.29 7.42 -12.00
C THR A 196 5.81 7.72 -12.19
N GLN A 197 5.04 7.75 -11.09
CA GLN A 197 3.65 8.13 -11.04
C GLN A 197 3.39 8.89 -9.75
N GLU A 198 2.79 10.07 -9.84
CA GLU A 198 2.33 10.80 -8.66
C GLU A 198 1.13 10.08 -8.04
N ALA A 199 1.16 9.92 -6.73
CA ALA A 199 0.14 9.23 -5.96
C ALA A 199 -0.05 9.92 -4.61
N LYS A 200 -1.17 9.60 -3.93
CA LYS A 200 -1.44 10.03 -2.56
C LYS A 200 -2.14 8.90 -1.81
N SER A 201 -1.55 8.48 -0.71
CA SER A 201 -2.14 7.47 0.18
C SER A 201 -3.24 8.08 1.03
N ILE A 202 -4.40 7.41 1.11
CA ILE A 202 -5.61 7.90 1.78
C ILE A 202 -6.03 6.91 2.86
N PHE A 203 -5.96 7.36 4.13
CA PHE A 203 -6.20 6.55 5.32
C PHE A 203 -7.42 7.02 6.13
N TYR A 204 -7.86 8.25 5.93
CA TYR A 204 -9.05 8.89 6.53
C TYR A 204 -9.55 9.99 5.58
N LYS A 205 -10.71 10.57 5.84
CA LYS A 205 -11.39 11.48 4.92
C LYS A 205 -11.07 12.94 5.20
N ASN A 206 -11.23 13.40 6.43
CA ASN A 206 -11.12 14.81 6.78
C ASN A 206 -10.00 15.03 7.80
N ASP A 207 -9.48 16.24 7.89
CA ASP A 207 -8.46 16.63 8.88
C ASP A 207 -8.91 16.37 10.33
N SER A 208 -10.22 16.51 10.61
CA SER A 208 -10.82 16.21 11.92
C SER A 208 -10.66 14.75 12.34
N ASP A 209 -10.43 13.85 11.40
CA ASP A 209 -10.34 12.41 11.64
C ASP A 209 -8.92 11.96 12.03
N LEU A 210 -7.96 12.89 11.99
CA LEU A 210 -6.55 12.63 12.31
C LEU A 210 -6.38 12.00 13.70
N ASP A 211 -7.03 12.58 14.72
CA ASP A 211 -6.92 12.10 16.11
C ASP A 211 -7.48 10.66 16.24
N SER A 212 -8.58 10.38 15.56
CA SER A 212 -9.18 9.05 15.50
C SER A 212 -8.27 8.04 14.82
N PHE A 213 -7.66 8.45 13.70
CA PHE A 213 -6.70 7.63 12.96
C PHE A 213 -5.44 7.32 13.79
N VAL A 214 -4.86 8.34 14.45
CA VAL A 214 -3.68 8.16 15.30
C VAL A 214 -4.01 7.26 16.50
N THR A 215 -5.16 7.47 17.13
CA THR A 215 -5.63 6.64 18.25
C THR A 215 -5.81 5.18 17.81
N TYR A 216 -6.44 4.95 16.67
CA TYR A 216 -6.61 3.61 16.12
C TYR A 216 -5.26 2.93 15.84
N LYS A 217 -4.30 3.65 15.26
CA LYS A 217 -2.94 3.13 15.05
C LYS A 217 -2.28 2.71 16.36
N LEU A 218 -2.38 3.53 17.41
CA LEU A 218 -1.83 3.23 18.72
C LEU A 218 -2.48 1.99 19.33
N ILE A 219 -3.80 1.85 19.24
CA ILE A 219 -4.52 0.67 19.73
C ILE A 219 -4.05 -0.60 19.04
N CYS A 220 -3.89 -0.55 17.71
CA CYS A 220 -3.52 -1.72 16.92
C CYS A 220 -2.04 -2.09 17.03
N SER A 221 -1.15 -1.14 17.31
CA SER A 221 0.29 -1.38 17.41
C SER A 221 0.69 -2.21 18.64
N ARG A 222 -0.20 -2.34 19.64
CA ARG A 222 0.06 -2.99 20.95
C ARG A 222 1.29 -2.43 21.69
N GLU A 223 1.83 -1.31 21.26
CA GLU A 223 3.01 -0.65 21.83
C GLU A 223 2.64 0.25 23.02
N PHE A 224 1.69 -0.18 23.87
CA PHE A 224 1.34 0.54 25.09
C PHE A 224 2.45 0.55 26.17
N SER A 225 3.53 -0.16 25.96
CA SER A 225 4.55 -0.40 27.00
C SER A 225 5.89 0.29 26.76
N GLY A 226 5.95 1.43 26.07
CA GLY A 226 7.30 2.01 25.90
C GLY A 226 7.45 3.39 25.28
N GLY A 227 6.39 4.13 25.08
CA GLY A 227 6.51 5.55 24.66
C GLY A 227 7.17 5.75 23.27
N ARG A 228 7.20 4.74 22.42
CA ARG A 228 7.59 4.94 21.02
C ARG A 228 6.43 5.57 20.26
N ALA A 229 6.69 6.68 19.63
CA ALA A 229 5.78 7.26 18.67
C ALA A 229 5.38 6.21 17.60
N PRO A 230 4.11 6.19 17.17
CA PRO A 230 3.70 5.34 16.06
C PRO A 230 4.61 5.59 14.86
N SER A 231 4.86 4.54 14.08
CA SER A 231 5.65 4.69 12.85
C SER A 231 5.07 5.85 12.03
N LEU A 232 5.94 6.69 11.49
CA LEU A 232 5.62 7.83 10.65
C LEU A 232 4.95 7.38 9.34
N GLU A 233 3.79 6.73 9.43
CA GLU A 233 2.87 6.71 8.31
C GLU A 233 2.22 8.07 8.28
N VAL A 234 2.48 8.77 7.21
CA VAL A 234 2.09 10.15 7.02
C VAL A 234 0.58 10.25 6.97
N PRO A 235 -0.04 11.06 7.84
CA PRO A 235 -1.44 11.37 7.69
C PRO A 235 -1.65 12.14 6.38
N ASN A 236 -2.70 11.83 5.65
CA ASN A 236 -3.13 12.64 4.53
C ASN A 236 -4.14 13.69 5.01
N PHE A 237 -3.83 14.93 4.79
CA PHE A 237 -4.70 16.06 5.14
C PHE A 237 -5.69 16.41 4.04
N ASP A 238 -5.43 15.94 2.84
CA ASP A 238 -6.28 16.15 1.67
C ASP A 238 -6.37 14.85 0.88
N HIS A 239 -7.55 14.25 0.85
CA HIS A 239 -7.76 12.89 0.37
C HIS A 239 -8.08 12.77 -1.12
N LEU A 240 -8.25 13.88 -1.82
CA LEU A 240 -8.54 13.88 -3.26
C LEU A 240 -7.65 14.88 -4.03
N GLY A 241 -6.57 15.32 -3.40
CA GLY A 241 -5.67 16.36 -3.87
C GLY A 241 -5.16 16.29 -5.28
#